data_7c49fbf95e74da1aeb16a703fa7c35d4
#
_entry.id   7c49fbf95e74da1aeb16a703fa7c35d4
#
_cell.length_a   1.000
_cell.length_b   1.000
_cell.length_c   1.000
_cell.angle_alpha   90.00
_cell.angle_beta   90.00
_cell.angle_gamma   90.00
#
_symmetry.space_group_name_H-M   'P 1'
#
loop_
_entity.id
_entity.type
_entity.pdbx_description
1 polymer ?
#
loop_
_entity_poly.entity_id
_entity_poly.type
_entity_poly.pdbx_seq_one_letter_code
_entity_poly.pdbx_strand_id
1 'polypeptide(L)'
;MKNGNFKYLTLFSFIVVLIIVVADTTICARKDISQKSKKISSVVSKDTTNSTDNKKTLKKSIKSKENKILNSSGTKIKTRFNTPAGYKRSVSENSFGEFLENYPLYSDGRKIRLYNGKLSSTQNVHAAVLKMNMTDGDLQQCADSVIRLYAEYYYKQKKYNKIKFHLTNGFEVDFSRWGQGMRVKVDGNKTYWVKSGQKDSSYKTFESYLRFVFAYAGTLSMVQESKKISEKDIRPGDIFIYGGSPGHVEMVVDVCENKSGDKAFLLGQGYLPAQQFHILKNPDNENHPWYYVSKMKYPFRTAAVTFKKGTLMRPNY
;
A
#
# COMPACT_ATOMS: atom_id res chain seq x y z
N MET A 1 -26.46 47.45 13.73
CA MET A 1 -25.42 48.44 13.35
C MET A 1 -24.07 47.85 13.55
N LYS A 2 -23.18 47.95 12.49
CA LYS A 2 -21.72 47.72 12.41
C LYS A 2 -21.28 46.25 12.47
N ASN A 3 -21.07 45.60 11.34
CA ASN A 3 -19.89 45.55 10.44
C ASN A 3 -18.62 44.97 11.10
N GLY A 4 -18.19 43.83 10.60
CA GLY A 4 -16.92 43.16 10.88
C GLY A 4 -16.61 42.05 9.89
N ASN A 5 -16.80 42.30 8.57
CA ASN A 5 -16.11 41.57 7.51
C ASN A 5 -14.70 42.15 7.40
N PHE A 6 -13.69 41.31 7.39
CA PHE A 6 -12.40 41.43 6.68
C PHE A 6 -11.35 40.53 7.35
N LYS A 7 -10.98 39.47 6.66
CA LYS A 7 -9.58 38.98 6.55
C LYS A 7 -9.51 37.49 6.16
N TYR A 8 -9.88 37.22 4.90
CA TYR A 8 -9.40 36.00 4.21
C TYR A 8 -9.17 36.35 2.75
N LEU A 9 -8.14 37.13 2.47
CA LEU A 9 -7.69 37.37 1.10
C LEU A 9 -6.24 37.85 1.13
N THR A 10 -5.28 37.00 1.43
CA THR A 10 -3.83 37.19 1.11
C THR A 10 -3.04 35.96 1.55
N LEU A 11 -3.26 34.79 0.97
CA LEU A 11 -2.31 33.66 1.09
C LEU A 11 -2.26 32.78 -0.17
N PHE A 12 -2.65 33.30 -1.33
CA PHE A 12 -2.66 32.53 -2.58
C PHE A 12 -1.64 33.01 -3.63
N SER A 13 -0.75 33.97 -3.29
CA SER A 13 0.17 34.57 -4.27
C SER A 13 1.64 34.17 -4.15
N PHE A 14 2.05 33.29 -3.22
CA PHE A 14 3.48 32.94 -3.05
C PHE A 14 3.89 31.53 -3.48
N ILE A 15 2.96 30.68 -3.96
CA ILE A 15 3.28 29.28 -4.33
C ILE A 15 3.56 29.11 -5.84
N VAL A 16 3.25 30.08 -6.69
CA VAL A 16 3.40 29.93 -8.15
C VAL A 16 4.79 30.32 -8.67
N VAL A 17 5.63 31.02 -7.89
CA VAL A 17 6.95 31.49 -8.36
C VAL A 17 8.09 30.53 -8.09
N LEU A 18 7.91 29.47 -7.26
CA LEU A 18 9.00 28.54 -6.91
C LEU A 18 9.07 27.30 -7.81
N ILE A 19 8.18 27.12 -8.77
CA ILE A 19 8.15 25.94 -9.67
C ILE A 19 8.91 26.16 -10.98
N ILE A 20 9.28 27.39 -11.34
CA ILE A 20 9.91 27.71 -12.62
C ILE A 20 11.44 27.65 -12.57
N VAL A 21 12.08 27.66 -11.40
CA VAL A 21 13.57 27.70 -11.29
C VAL A 21 14.22 26.31 -11.22
N VAL A 22 13.45 25.22 -11.03
CA VAL A 22 14.02 23.85 -10.94
C VAL A 22 14.03 23.10 -12.29
N ALA A 23 13.39 23.64 -13.33
CA ALA A 23 13.31 22.99 -14.65
C ALA A 23 14.54 23.19 -15.54
N ASP A 24 15.34 24.24 -15.34
CA ASP A 24 16.44 24.57 -16.27
C ASP A 24 17.80 23.94 -15.92
N THR A 25 18.00 23.41 -14.72
CA THR A 25 19.26 22.75 -14.35
C THR A 25 19.36 21.27 -14.73
N THR A 26 18.22 20.64 -15.09
CA THR A 26 18.18 19.21 -15.45
C THR A 26 18.43 18.94 -16.93
N ILE A 27 18.39 19.94 -17.79
CA ILE A 27 18.58 19.79 -19.24
C ILE A 27 20.05 19.85 -19.65
N CYS A 28 20.90 20.54 -18.87
CA CYS A 28 22.34 20.66 -19.20
C CYS A 28 23.12 19.37 -18.83
N ALA A 29 22.72 18.62 -17.80
CA ALA A 29 23.39 17.38 -17.39
C ALA A 29 23.12 16.17 -18.30
N ARG A 30 22.08 16.22 -19.16
CA ARG A 30 21.74 15.11 -20.07
C ARG A 30 22.50 15.13 -21.40
N LYS A 31 23.13 16.23 -21.79
CA LYS A 31 23.90 16.32 -23.04
C LYS A 31 25.31 15.76 -22.91
N ASP A 32 25.94 15.82 -21.76
CA ASP A 32 27.31 15.32 -21.56
C ASP A 32 27.43 13.80 -21.44
N ILE A 33 26.36 13.10 -21.06
CA ILE A 33 26.33 11.63 -20.94
C ILE A 33 26.16 10.96 -22.31
N SER A 34 25.49 11.64 -23.27
CA SER A 34 25.25 11.11 -24.62
C SER A 34 26.52 11.12 -25.53
N GLN A 35 27.47 12.01 -25.28
CA GLN A 35 28.70 12.06 -26.09
C GLN A 35 29.78 11.10 -25.58
N LYS A 36 29.77 10.71 -24.31
CA LYS A 36 30.75 9.77 -23.76
C LYS A 36 30.48 8.31 -24.11
N SER A 37 29.23 7.96 -24.45
CA SER A 37 28.86 6.61 -24.85
C SER A 37 29.18 6.27 -26.31
N LYS A 38 29.32 7.28 -27.18
CA LYS A 38 29.65 7.07 -28.60
C LYS A 38 31.14 6.85 -28.88
N LYS A 39 32.02 7.13 -27.89
CA LYS A 39 33.48 6.99 -28.07
C LYS A 39 34.04 5.63 -27.60
N ILE A 40 33.21 4.80 -26.96
CA ILE A 40 33.60 3.46 -26.45
C ILE A 40 33.16 2.33 -27.39
N SER A 41 32.28 2.60 -28.38
CA SER A 41 31.77 1.57 -29.29
C SER A 41 32.58 1.32 -30.54
N SER A 42 33.76 2.01 -30.75
CA SER A 42 34.56 1.87 -31.96
C SER A 42 35.87 1.10 -31.79
N VAL A 43 36.16 0.47 -30.65
CA VAL A 43 37.44 -0.23 -30.39
C VAL A 43 37.31 -1.74 -30.15
N VAL A 44 36.09 -2.29 -30.15
CA VAL A 44 35.91 -3.76 -29.97
C VAL A 44 35.11 -4.33 -31.15
N SER A 45 35.77 -4.45 -32.28
CA SER A 45 35.32 -5.30 -33.38
C SER A 45 36.52 -6.09 -33.91
N LYS A 46 36.84 -7.18 -33.28
CA LYS A 46 37.41 -8.40 -33.87
C LYS A 46 37.55 -9.46 -32.77
N ASP A 47 37.03 -10.65 -33.09
CA ASP A 47 37.02 -11.90 -32.34
C ASP A 47 35.91 -12.04 -31.29
N THR A 48 34.84 -12.69 -31.71
CA THR A 48 34.22 -13.85 -31.04
C THR A 48 32.83 -14.17 -31.62
N THR A 49 32.76 -15.05 -32.57
CA THR A 49 31.53 -15.59 -33.15
C THR A 49 30.87 -16.74 -32.31
N ASN A 50 31.25 -16.92 -31.03
CA ASN A 50 30.70 -18.04 -30.21
C ASN A 50 30.07 -17.62 -28.86
N SER A 51 29.84 -16.30 -28.64
CA SER A 51 29.30 -15.85 -27.32
C SER A 51 27.83 -15.41 -27.32
N THR A 52 27.22 -15.26 -28.51
CA THR A 52 25.86 -14.69 -28.63
C THR A 52 24.76 -15.71 -28.34
N ASP A 53 24.95 -16.99 -28.66
CA ASP A 53 23.94 -18.03 -28.42
C ASP A 53 23.83 -18.41 -26.95
N ASN A 54 24.95 -18.46 -26.23
CA ASN A 54 24.93 -18.72 -24.79
C ASN A 54 24.27 -17.61 -23.97
N LYS A 55 24.47 -16.32 -24.36
CA LYS A 55 23.80 -15.18 -23.68
C LYS A 55 22.30 -15.14 -23.97
N LYS A 56 21.89 -15.51 -25.19
CA LYS A 56 20.47 -15.53 -25.58
C LYS A 56 19.74 -16.73 -24.95
N THR A 57 20.40 -17.88 -24.84
CA THR A 57 19.89 -19.07 -24.16
C THR A 57 19.82 -18.86 -22.64
N LEU A 58 20.84 -18.23 -22.04
CA LEU A 58 20.84 -17.90 -20.61
C LEU A 58 19.74 -16.87 -20.27
N LYS A 59 19.60 -15.80 -21.06
CA LYS A 59 18.49 -14.83 -20.91
C LYS A 59 17.12 -15.49 -21.11
N LYS A 60 16.98 -16.43 -22.05
CA LYS A 60 15.73 -17.17 -22.28
C LYS A 60 15.42 -18.16 -21.16
N SER A 61 16.43 -18.84 -20.57
CA SER A 61 16.27 -19.74 -19.43
C SER A 61 15.98 -18.99 -18.12
N ILE A 62 16.60 -17.84 -17.91
CA ILE A 62 16.30 -16.95 -16.77
C ILE A 62 14.87 -16.40 -16.90
N LYS A 63 14.48 -15.91 -18.06
CA LYS A 63 13.12 -15.41 -18.31
C LYS A 63 12.05 -16.51 -18.18
N SER A 64 12.35 -17.77 -18.54
CA SER A 64 11.43 -18.90 -18.37
C SER A 64 11.30 -19.38 -16.93
N LYS A 65 12.34 -19.21 -16.06
CA LYS A 65 12.25 -19.52 -14.62
C LYS A 65 11.54 -18.41 -13.84
N GLU A 66 11.75 -17.14 -14.20
CA GLU A 66 11.08 -15.98 -13.56
C GLU A 66 9.61 -15.88 -13.96
N ASN A 67 9.23 -16.27 -15.17
CA ASN A 67 7.82 -16.33 -15.58
C ASN A 67 6.95 -17.31 -14.75
N LYS A 68 7.55 -18.18 -13.93
CA LYS A 68 6.83 -19.04 -12.99
C LYS A 68 6.41 -18.32 -11.69
N ILE A 69 6.99 -17.16 -11.35
CA ILE A 69 6.61 -16.39 -10.16
C ILE A 69 5.26 -15.68 -10.36
N LEU A 70 5.00 -15.18 -11.57
CA LEU A 70 3.71 -14.58 -11.91
C LEU A 70 2.81 -15.60 -12.63
N ASN A 71 1.63 -15.83 -12.08
CA ASN A 71 0.59 -16.66 -12.67
C ASN A 71 -0.62 -15.79 -13.00
N SER A 72 -0.78 -15.39 -14.25
CA SER A 72 -1.86 -14.52 -14.72
C SER A 72 -3.28 -15.10 -14.50
N SER A 73 -3.41 -16.43 -14.44
CA SER A 73 -4.68 -17.11 -14.15
C SER A 73 -4.99 -17.22 -12.65
N GLY A 74 -4.03 -16.89 -11.76
CA GLY A 74 -4.25 -16.90 -10.31
C GLY A 74 -5.30 -15.87 -9.89
N THR A 75 -6.25 -16.28 -9.06
CA THR A 75 -7.38 -15.46 -8.62
C THR A 75 -7.27 -14.97 -7.18
N LYS A 76 -6.20 -15.34 -6.48
CA LYS A 76 -5.87 -14.94 -5.09
C LYS A 76 -4.43 -14.50 -5.03
N ILE A 77 -4.02 -13.77 -3.98
CA ILE A 77 -2.64 -13.33 -3.80
C ILE A 77 -1.68 -14.52 -3.93
N LYS A 78 -1.86 -15.58 -3.15
CA LYS A 78 -0.99 -16.76 -3.15
C LYS A 78 -0.94 -17.52 -4.48
N THR A 79 -1.97 -17.46 -5.29
CA THR A 79 -2.02 -18.16 -6.58
C THR A 79 -1.59 -17.29 -7.75
N ARG A 80 -1.63 -15.95 -7.62
CA ARG A 80 -1.12 -14.99 -8.60
C ARG A 80 0.39 -14.83 -8.48
N PHE A 81 0.91 -14.82 -7.25
CA PHE A 81 2.31 -14.59 -6.95
C PHE A 81 2.92 -15.83 -6.28
N ASN A 82 3.55 -16.69 -7.07
CA ASN A 82 4.32 -17.80 -6.51
C ASN A 82 5.55 -17.24 -5.76
N THR A 83 6.02 -17.96 -4.77
CA THR A 83 7.22 -17.57 -4.02
C THR A 83 8.46 -17.62 -4.91
N PRO A 84 9.46 -16.76 -4.68
CA PRO A 84 10.76 -16.89 -5.33
C PRO A 84 11.39 -18.29 -5.07
N ALA A 85 12.29 -18.72 -5.95
CA ALA A 85 12.94 -20.01 -5.82
C ALA A 85 13.68 -20.13 -4.48
N GLY A 86 13.41 -21.20 -3.75
CA GLY A 86 13.98 -21.46 -2.41
C GLY A 86 13.23 -20.82 -1.24
N TYR A 87 12.21 -19.98 -1.49
CA TYR A 87 11.38 -19.36 -0.46
C TYR A 87 10.07 -20.13 -0.27
N LYS A 88 9.57 -20.16 0.95
CA LYS A 88 8.28 -20.79 1.31
C LYS A 88 7.47 -19.86 2.21
N ARG A 89 6.15 -19.85 2.03
CA ARG A 89 5.23 -19.25 2.98
C ARG A 89 5.15 -20.09 4.23
N SER A 90 5.01 -19.43 5.38
CA SER A 90 4.91 -20.07 6.70
C SER A 90 3.82 -19.44 7.56
N VAL A 91 2.66 -19.11 6.94
CA VAL A 91 1.53 -18.54 7.67
C VAL A 91 0.78 -19.62 8.45
N SER A 92 0.34 -19.27 9.66
CA SER A 92 -0.52 -20.14 10.47
C SER A 92 -1.93 -20.16 9.91
N GLU A 93 -2.59 -21.29 10.06
CA GLU A 93 -4.00 -21.45 9.74
C GLU A 93 -4.89 -20.46 10.53
N ASN A 94 -5.94 -19.95 9.91
CA ASN A 94 -6.83 -18.93 10.46
C ASN A 94 -6.17 -17.62 10.88
N SER A 95 -4.91 -17.37 10.47
CA SER A 95 -4.21 -16.14 10.73
C SER A 95 -4.61 -15.02 9.77
N PHE A 96 -4.25 -13.78 10.12
CA PHE A 96 -4.41 -12.64 9.21
C PHE A 96 -3.56 -12.80 7.93
N GLY A 97 -2.39 -13.42 8.05
CA GLY A 97 -1.57 -13.75 6.89
C GLY A 97 -2.27 -14.69 5.91
N GLU A 98 -2.89 -15.76 6.41
CA GLU A 98 -3.67 -16.68 5.56
C GLU A 98 -4.88 -15.98 4.92
N PHE A 99 -5.56 -15.10 5.66
CA PHE A 99 -6.65 -14.28 5.12
C PHE A 99 -6.16 -13.42 3.94
N LEU A 100 -5.01 -12.76 4.08
CA LEU A 100 -4.41 -11.94 3.01
C LEU A 100 -3.98 -12.79 1.82
N GLU A 101 -3.26 -13.90 2.03
CA GLU A 101 -2.86 -14.81 0.95
C GLU A 101 -4.05 -15.32 0.12
N ASN A 102 -5.19 -15.55 0.77
CA ASN A 102 -6.42 -15.99 0.15
C ASN A 102 -7.29 -14.85 -0.39
N TYR A 103 -6.87 -13.59 -0.24
CA TYR A 103 -7.68 -12.46 -0.70
C TYR A 103 -7.89 -12.50 -2.21
N PRO A 104 -9.15 -12.32 -2.70
CA PRO A 104 -9.45 -12.45 -4.11
C PRO A 104 -8.92 -11.25 -4.91
N LEU A 105 -8.43 -11.55 -6.12
CA LEU A 105 -7.92 -10.58 -7.08
C LEU A 105 -8.84 -10.46 -8.30
N TYR A 106 -8.87 -9.30 -8.90
CA TYR A 106 -9.37 -9.14 -10.24
C TYR A 106 -8.48 -9.87 -11.26
N SER A 107 -9.02 -10.08 -12.48
CA SER A 107 -8.25 -10.65 -13.59
C SER A 107 -6.96 -9.86 -13.82
N ASP A 108 -5.97 -10.54 -14.35
CA ASP A 108 -4.69 -9.91 -14.70
C ASP A 108 -4.88 -8.73 -15.67
N GLY A 109 -4.03 -7.72 -15.55
CA GLY A 109 -4.17 -6.49 -16.34
C GLY A 109 -5.30 -5.55 -15.92
N ARG A 110 -6.05 -5.86 -14.83
CA ARG A 110 -7.10 -4.96 -14.31
C ARG A 110 -6.52 -3.58 -13.99
N LYS A 111 -7.12 -2.54 -14.56
CA LYS A 111 -6.79 -1.14 -14.26
C LYS A 111 -7.36 -0.73 -12.90
N ILE A 112 -6.59 0.07 -12.13
CA ILE A 112 -7.04 0.66 -10.87
C ILE A 112 -8.17 1.65 -11.15
N ARG A 113 -9.27 1.55 -10.38
CA ARG A 113 -10.37 2.51 -10.40
C ARG A 113 -10.47 3.27 -9.09
N LEU A 114 -10.88 4.53 -9.21
CA LEU A 114 -11.23 5.40 -8.09
C LEU A 114 -12.60 4.99 -7.51
N TYR A 115 -12.93 5.54 -6.34
CA TYR A 115 -14.23 5.36 -5.65
C TYR A 115 -15.44 5.65 -6.54
N ASN A 116 -15.33 6.56 -7.49
CA ASN A 116 -16.38 6.97 -8.42
C ASN A 116 -16.38 6.17 -9.74
N GLY A 117 -15.62 5.08 -9.81
CA GLY A 117 -15.52 4.20 -10.97
C GLY A 117 -14.60 4.68 -12.10
N LYS A 118 -14.11 5.94 -12.06
CA LYS A 118 -13.14 6.45 -13.04
C LYS A 118 -11.80 5.74 -12.92
N LEU A 119 -11.00 5.74 -13.97
CA LEU A 119 -9.64 5.21 -13.91
C LEU A 119 -8.75 6.11 -13.05
N SER A 120 -7.92 5.51 -12.22
CA SER A 120 -6.84 6.25 -11.56
C SER A 120 -5.83 6.78 -12.59
N SER A 121 -5.25 7.94 -12.34
CA SER A 121 -4.17 8.48 -13.16
C SER A 121 -2.87 7.66 -13.02
N THR A 122 -2.71 6.94 -11.91
CA THR A 122 -1.49 6.19 -11.57
C THR A 122 -1.68 4.70 -11.85
N GLN A 123 -1.41 4.25 -13.08
CA GLN A 123 -1.61 2.86 -13.51
C GLN A 123 -0.35 1.98 -13.51
N ASN A 124 0.85 2.57 -13.54
CA ASN A 124 2.08 1.80 -13.75
C ASN A 124 2.69 1.22 -12.47
N VAL A 125 2.12 1.54 -11.31
CA VAL A 125 2.66 1.16 -9.99
C VAL A 125 2.23 -0.23 -9.52
N HIS A 126 1.19 -0.84 -10.12
CA HIS A 126 0.55 -2.04 -9.59
C HIS A 126 0.85 -3.30 -10.41
N ALA A 127 0.86 -4.43 -9.70
CA ALA A 127 0.96 -5.79 -10.25
C ALA A 127 -0.37 -6.53 -10.23
N ALA A 128 -1.28 -6.20 -9.32
CA ALA A 128 -2.64 -6.76 -9.26
C ALA A 128 -3.57 -5.83 -8.46
N VAL A 129 -4.89 -5.98 -8.66
CA VAL A 129 -5.93 -5.22 -7.95
C VAL A 129 -6.78 -6.19 -7.12
N LEU A 130 -7.02 -5.90 -5.84
CA LEU A 130 -7.85 -6.70 -4.95
C LEU A 130 -9.35 -6.49 -5.24
N LYS A 131 -10.14 -7.55 -5.11
CA LYS A 131 -11.61 -7.49 -5.12
C LYS A 131 -12.12 -7.03 -3.74
N MET A 132 -11.68 -5.86 -3.31
CA MET A 132 -12.09 -5.23 -2.07
C MET A 132 -13.26 -4.27 -2.34
N ASN A 133 -14.29 -4.32 -1.50
CA ASN A 133 -15.37 -3.34 -1.56
C ASN A 133 -14.81 -1.94 -1.30
N MET A 134 -15.34 -0.96 -2.02
CA MET A 134 -15.06 0.46 -1.81
C MET A 134 -16.26 1.11 -1.12
N THR A 135 -16.01 1.98 -0.16
CA THR A 135 -17.07 2.85 0.38
C THR A 135 -17.44 3.92 -0.64
N ASP A 136 -18.68 4.38 -0.59
CA ASP A 136 -19.11 5.54 -1.36
C ASP A 136 -18.37 6.80 -0.91
N GLY A 137 -18.00 7.64 -1.84
CA GLY A 137 -17.27 8.88 -1.61
C GLY A 137 -15.76 8.68 -1.51
N ASP A 138 -15.02 9.79 -1.44
CA ASP A 138 -13.55 9.80 -1.33
C ASP A 138 -13.10 9.59 0.13
N LEU A 139 -13.42 8.42 0.69
CA LEU A 139 -13.13 8.09 2.08
C LEU A 139 -12.11 6.98 2.24
N GLN A 140 -12.28 5.86 1.53
CA GLN A 140 -11.42 4.68 1.70
C GLN A 140 -10.07 4.88 1.01
N GLN A 141 -9.20 5.65 1.64
CA GLN A 141 -7.87 5.98 1.14
C GLN A 141 -6.81 4.94 1.62
N CYS A 142 -5.55 5.34 1.79
CA CYS A 142 -4.47 4.40 2.12
C CYS A 142 -4.66 3.75 3.50
N ALA A 143 -4.82 4.54 4.58
CA ALA A 143 -5.00 4.04 5.94
C ALA A 143 -6.32 3.28 6.10
N ASP A 144 -7.38 3.77 5.49
CA ASP A 144 -8.73 3.20 5.58
C ASP A 144 -8.81 1.82 4.93
N SER A 145 -8.05 1.61 3.85
CA SER A 145 -7.92 0.31 3.21
C SER A 145 -7.22 -0.72 4.11
N VAL A 146 -6.21 -0.30 4.88
CA VAL A 146 -5.54 -1.13 5.90
C VAL A 146 -6.52 -1.47 7.02
N ILE A 147 -7.23 -0.46 7.56
CA ILE A 147 -8.26 -0.63 8.58
C ILE A 147 -9.34 -1.63 8.10
N ARG A 148 -9.82 -1.48 6.85
CA ARG A 148 -10.81 -2.40 6.28
C ARG A 148 -10.31 -3.84 6.26
N LEU A 149 -9.08 -4.11 5.85
CA LEU A 149 -8.55 -5.47 5.78
C LEU A 149 -8.54 -6.15 7.15
N TYR A 150 -8.11 -5.46 8.22
CA TYR A 150 -8.17 -5.98 9.57
C TYR A 150 -9.61 -6.17 10.06
N ALA A 151 -10.48 -5.20 9.82
CA ALA A 151 -11.88 -5.26 10.22
C ALA A 151 -12.63 -6.42 9.55
N GLU A 152 -12.45 -6.61 8.23
CA GLU A 152 -13.03 -7.72 7.46
C GLU A 152 -12.55 -9.10 7.95
N TYR A 153 -11.27 -9.21 8.30
CA TYR A 153 -10.72 -10.43 8.88
C TYR A 153 -11.44 -10.83 10.17
N TYR A 154 -11.59 -9.89 11.11
CA TYR A 154 -12.29 -10.17 12.36
C TYR A 154 -13.80 -10.31 12.17
N TYR A 155 -14.40 -9.55 11.26
CA TYR A 155 -15.82 -9.66 10.96
C TYR A 155 -16.18 -11.05 10.43
N LYS A 156 -15.40 -11.60 9.49
CA LYS A 156 -15.58 -12.97 8.98
C LYS A 156 -15.50 -14.03 10.07
N GLN A 157 -14.69 -13.82 11.07
CA GLN A 157 -14.57 -14.71 12.23
C GLN A 157 -15.60 -14.45 13.32
N LYS A 158 -16.50 -13.46 13.14
CA LYS A 158 -17.46 -13.00 14.15
C LYS A 158 -16.79 -12.52 15.45
N LYS A 159 -15.51 -12.13 15.40
CA LYS A 159 -14.74 -11.57 16.52
C LYS A 159 -14.95 -10.06 16.61
N TYR A 160 -16.19 -9.64 16.79
CA TYR A 160 -16.60 -8.22 16.73
C TYR A 160 -15.92 -7.36 17.79
N ASN A 161 -15.59 -7.92 18.95
CA ASN A 161 -14.85 -7.25 20.02
C ASN A 161 -13.36 -6.96 19.68
N LYS A 162 -12.86 -7.51 18.57
CA LYS A 162 -11.52 -7.20 18.03
C LYS A 162 -11.54 -6.08 16.99
N ILE A 163 -12.74 -5.67 16.55
CA ILE A 163 -12.90 -4.61 15.56
C ILE A 163 -13.03 -3.28 16.30
N LYS A 164 -11.90 -2.60 16.49
CA LYS A 164 -11.83 -1.32 17.19
C LYS A 164 -10.62 -0.53 16.70
N PHE A 165 -10.82 0.77 16.52
CA PHE A 165 -9.80 1.68 15.97
C PHE A 165 -9.92 3.03 16.67
N HIS A 166 -8.79 3.71 16.83
CA HIS A 166 -8.77 5.07 17.36
C HIS A 166 -8.94 6.12 16.26
N LEU A 167 -9.74 7.11 16.54
CA LEU A 167 -9.82 8.33 15.74
C LEU A 167 -8.55 9.16 15.97
N THR A 168 -8.32 10.16 15.12
CA THR A 168 -7.14 11.03 15.21
C THR A 168 -7.02 11.75 16.57
N ASN A 169 -8.13 11.97 17.27
CA ASN A 169 -8.16 12.56 18.62
C ASN A 169 -7.96 11.53 19.76
N GLY A 170 -7.65 10.27 19.43
CA GLY A 170 -7.43 9.20 20.41
C GLY A 170 -8.68 8.51 20.93
N PHE A 171 -9.88 8.83 20.45
CA PHE A 171 -11.12 8.17 20.88
C PHE A 171 -11.26 6.80 20.21
N GLU A 172 -11.41 5.74 21.02
CA GLU A 172 -11.62 4.37 20.53
C GLU A 172 -13.07 4.17 20.06
N VAL A 173 -13.23 3.72 18.82
CA VAL A 173 -14.52 3.33 18.23
C VAL A 173 -14.57 1.81 18.08
N ASP A 174 -15.45 1.17 18.83
CA ASP A 174 -15.61 -0.27 18.97
C ASP A 174 -16.86 -0.75 18.21
N PHE A 175 -16.70 -1.72 17.30
CA PHE A 175 -17.81 -2.26 16.54
C PHE A 175 -18.83 -3.05 17.41
N SER A 176 -18.39 -3.69 18.48
CA SER A 176 -19.35 -4.38 19.38
C SER A 176 -20.36 -3.40 19.99
N ARG A 177 -19.90 -2.21 20.41
CA ARG A 177 -20.78 -1.14 20.91
C ARG A 177 -21.65 -0.57 19.78
N TRP A 178 -21.08 -0.38 18.60
CA TRP A 178 -21.82 0.07 17.42
C TRP A 178 -22.94 -0.91 17.06
N GLY A 179 -22.65 -2.22 17.06
CA GLY A 179 -23.62 -3.29 16.85
C GLY A 179 -24.70 -3.39 17.92
N GLN A 180 -24.48 -2.87 19.14
CA GLN A 180 -25.50 -2.74 20.19
C GLN A 180 -26.40 -1.50 20.00
N GLY A 181 -26.25 -0.78 18.89
CA GLY A 181 -27.02 0.42 18.57
C GLY A 181 -26.46 1.71 19.16
N MET A 182 -25.22 1.68 19.67
CA MET A 182 -24.50 2.91 20.01
C MET A 182 -23.97 3.59 18.77
N ARG A 183 -23.87 4.90 18.82
CA ARG A 183 -23.23 5.71 17.76
C ARG A 183 -22.31 6.73 18.40
N VAL A 184 -21.31 7.15 17.67
CA VAL A 184 -20.37 8.18 18.12
C VAL A 184 -20.82 9.53 17.61
N LYS A 185 -20.91 10.51 18.49
CA LYS A 185 -21.06 11.93 18.14
C LYS A 185 -19.72 12.64 18.29
N VAL A 186 -19.41 13.48 17.32
CA VAL A 186 -18.28 14.40 17.31
C VAL A 186 -18.86 15.81 17.35
N ASP A 187 -18.52 16.57 18.40
CA ASP A 187 -18.93 17.95 18.62
C ASP A 187 -17.69 18.79 18.94
N GLY A 188 -17.13 19.42 17.92
CA GLY A 188 -15.82 20.05 18.00
C GLY A 188 -14.75 19.03 18.41
N ASN A 189 -14.08 19.28 19.53
CA ASN A 189 -13.07 18.37 20.08
C ASN A 189 -13.64 17.27 21.01
N LYS A 190 -14.95 17.29 21.29
CA LYS A 190 -15.60 16.30 22.15
C LYS A 190 -16.10 15.13 21.30
N THR A 191 -15.76 13.93 21.72
CA THR A 191 -16.20 12.69 21.07
C THR A 191 -16.79 11.78 22.16
N TYR A 192 -18.01 11.29 21.94
CA TYR A 192 -18.73 10.50 22.93
C TYR A 192 -19.75 9.55 22.31
N TRP A 193 -20.05 8.47 23.03
CA TRP A 193 -21.06 7.50 22.63
C TRP A 193 -22.47 7.95 22.99
N VAL A 194 -23.43 7.74 22.08
CA VAL A 194 -24.87 7.95 22.31
C VAL A 194 -25.65 6.74 21.86
N LYS A 195 -26.74 6.42 22.56
CA LYS A 195 -27.70 5.41 22.13
C LYS A 195 -28.61 6.03 21.07
N SER A 196 -28.52 5.58 19.82
CA SER A 196 -29.32 6.17 18.73
C SER A 196 -29.75 5.16 17.65
N GLY A 197 -29.51 3.89 17.85
CA GLY A 197 -29.87 2.83 16.92
C GLY A 197 -30.41 1.58 17.62
N GLN A 198 -30.89 0.65 16.81
CA GLN A 198 -31.25 -0.70 17.27
C GLN A 198 -30.01 -1.60 17.24
N LYS A 199 -30.12 -2.74 17.95
CA LYS A 199 -29.10 -3.79 17.92
C LYS A 199 -29.07 -4.42 16.52
N ASP A 200 -27.94 -4.27 15.82
CA ASP A 200 -27.69 -4.82 14.50
C ASP A 200 -26.20 -4.99 14.24
N SER A 201 -25.76 -6.19 13.93
CA SER A 201 -24.38 -6.50 13.53
C SER A 201 -24.30 -7.03 12.10
N SER A 202 -25.27 -6.67 11.26
CA SER A 202 -25.28 -6.98 9.83
C SER A 202 -24.07 -6.35 9.11
N TYR A 203 -23.76 -6.86 7.94
CA TYR A 203 -22.68 -6.30 7.11
C TYR A 203 -22.97 -4.83 6.72
N LYS A 204 -24.22 -4.45 6.53
CA LYS A 204 -24.63 -3.05 6.29
C LYS A 204 -24.26 -2.14 7.47
N THR A 205 -24.52 -2.60 8.71
CA THR A 205 -24.14 -1.86 9.91
C THR A 205 -22.63 -1.82 10.10
N PHE A 206 -21.91 -2.90 9.75
CA PHE A 206 -20.45 -2.93 9.71
C PHE A 206 -19.88 -1.93 8.69
N GLU A 207 -20.44 -1.84 7.50
CA GLU A 207 -20.03 -0.83 6.50
C GLU A 207 -20.28 0.60 6.99
N SER A 208 -21.41 0.84 7.66
CA SER A 208 -21.71 2.14 8.29
C SER A 208 -20.69 2.50 9.37
N TYR A 209 -20.27 1.52 10.18
CA TYR A 209 -19.19 1.69 11.15
C TYR A 209 -17.86 2.05 10.49
N LEU A 210 -17.45 1.29 9.48
CA LEU A 210 -16.20 1.56 8.74
C LEU A 210 -16.21 2.96 8.13
N ARG A 211 -17.33 3.34 7.53
CA ARG A 211 -17.50 4.66 6.94
C ARG A 211 -17.31 5.80 7.96
N PHE A 212 -17.80 5.58 9.20
CA PHE A 212 -17.57 6.53 10.29
C PHE A 212 -16.08 6.56 10.68
N VAL A 213 -15.45 5.40 10.85
CA VAL A 213 -14.01 5.32 11.19
C VAL A 213 -13.16 6.02 10.13
N PHE A 214 -13.41 5.79 8.84
CA PHE A 214 -12.66 6.39 7.73
C PHE A 214 -12.77 7.92 7.67
N ALA A 215 -13.85 8.48 8.19
CA ALA A 215 -14.02 9.94 8.24
C ALA A 215 -13.16 10.62 9.31
N TYR A 216 -12.70 9.89 10.34
CA TYR A 216 -12.05 10.47 11.52
C TYR A 216 -10.73 9.80 11.91
N ALA A 217 -10.42 8.63 11.39
CA ALA A 217 -9.13 7.96 11.54
C ALA A 217 -8.22 8.29 10.35
N GLY A 218 -6.94 7.90 10.43
CA GLY A 218 -5.99 8.09 9.33
C GLY A 218 -4.58 7.65 9.72
N THR A 219 -3.58 8.07 8.95
CA THR A 219 -2.19 7.69 9.22
C THR A 219 -1.68 8.19 10.55
N LEU A 220 -2.19 9.31 11.09
CA LEU A 220 -1.80 9.82 12.41
C LEU A 220 -2.24 8.89 13.53
N SER A 221 -3.52 8.48 13.58
CA SER A 221 -4.00 7.53 14.59
C SER A 221 -3.35 6.16 14.41
N MET A 222 -3.16 5.70 13.16
CA MET A 222 -2.53 4.40 12.88
C MET A 222 -1.08 4.32 13.37
N VAL A 223 -0.30 5.41 13.27
CA VAL A 223 1.05 5.47 13.86
C VAL A 223 0.99 5.33 15.38
N GLN A 224 0.03 5.99 16.06
CA GLN A 224 -0.15 5.90 17.51
C GLN A 224 -0.55 4.48 17.96
N GLU A 225 -1.31 3.76 17.14
CA GLU A 225 -1.74 2.39 17.38
C GLU A 225 -0.72 1.33 16.95
N SER A 226 0.48 1.73 16.51
CA SER A 226 1.47 0.83 15.96
C SER A 226 2.78 0.91 16.72
N LYS A 227 3.52 -0.22 16.76
CA LYS A 227 4.88 -0.28 17.31
C LYS A 227 5.90 -0.49 16.21
N LYS A 228 7.05 0.14 16.34
CA LYS A 228 8.20 -0.09 15.44
C LYS A 228 8.68 -1.53 15.56
N ILE A 229 9.06 -2.12 14.45
CA ILE A 229 9.64 -3.46 14.38
C ILE A 229 10.93 -3.45 13.56
N SER A 230 11.74 -4.50 13.73
CA SER A 230 12.89 -4.77 12.87
C SER A 230 12.43 -5.39 11.54
N GLU A 231 13.18 -5.13 10.47
CA GLU A 231 12.94 -5.73 9.15
C GLU A 231 12.99 -7.27 9.18
N LYS A 232 13.79 -7.85 10.09
CA LYS A 232 13.86 -9.31 10.30
C LYS A 232 12.54 -9.91 10.82
N ASP A 233 11.77 -9.11 11.56
CA ASP A 233 10.51 -9.52 12.18
C ASP A 233 9.29 -9.31 11.27
N ILE A 234 9.50 -8.86 10.03
CA ILE A 234 8.43 -8.56 9.06
C ILE A 234 7.51 -9.76 8.87
N ARG A 235 6.19 -9.50 8.88
CA ARG A 235 5.13 -10.49 8.66
C ARG A 235 3.94 -9.86 7.93
N PRO A 236 3.01 -10.65 7.36
CA PRO A 236 1.78 -10.13 6.78
C PRO A 236 1.01 -9.29 7.80
N GLY A 237 0.54 -8.12 7.37
CA GLY A 237 -0.15 -7.13 8.20
C GLY A 237 0.74 -6.00 8.72
N ASP A 238 2.06 -6.15 8.74
CA ASP A 238 2.96 -5.04 9.05
C ASP A 238 2.85 -3.94 7.99
N ILE A 239 3.22 -2.72 8.36
CA ILE A 239 3.04 -1.54 7.52
C ILE A 239 4.32 -0.70 7.46
N PHE A 240 4.58 -0.15 6.29
CA PHE A 240 5.45 1.00 6.14
C PHE A 240 4.58 2.24 6.19
N ILE A 241 4.82 3.13 7.17
CA ILE A 241 3.95 4.27 7.42
C ILE A 241 4.71 5.52 7.80
N TYR A 242 4.27 6.66 7.30
CA TYR A 242 4.53 7.97 7.89
C TYR A 242 3.21 8.69 8.13
N GLY A 243 3.01 9.15 9.39
CA GLY A 243 1.84 9.92 9.78
C GLY A 243 1.94 11.35 9.30
N GLY A 244 0.83 11.95 8.94
CA GLY A 244 0.78 13.35 8.53
C GLY A 244 -0.42 13.70 7.67
N SER A 245 -0.38 14.95 7.17
CA SER A 245 -1.28 15.44 6.14
C SER A 245 -0.43 16.27 5.16
N PRO A 246 0.01 15.66 4.04
CA PRO A 246 -0.25 14.28 3.65
C PRO A 246 0.56 13.26 4.46
N GLY A 247 -0.06 12.10 4.76
CA GLY A 247 0.58 10.89 5.25
C GLY A 247 0.41 9.76 4.25
N HIS A 248 1.11 8.63 4.44
CA HIS A 248 0.93 7.46 3.60
C HIS A 248 1.25 6.16 4.32
N VAL A 249 0.60 5.07 3.90
CA VAL A 249 0.84 3.72 4.40
C VAL A 249 0.76 2.69 3.27
N GLU A 250 1.71 1.75 3.30
CA GLU A 250 1.73 0.54 2.49
C GLU A 250 1.75 -0.68 3.42
N MET A 251 0.93 -1.69 3.12
CA MET A 251 0.83 -2.91 3.93
C MET A 251 1.62 -4.04 3.32
N VAL A 252 2.32 -4.79 4.15
CA VAL A 252 2.89 -6.10 3.83
C VAL A 252 1.73 -7.09 3.71
N VAL A 253 1.46 -7.57 2.51
CA VAL A 253 0.30 -8.44 2.24
C VAL A 253 0.65 -9.92 2.16
N ASP A 254 1.93 -10.23 1.96
CA ASP A 254 2.42 -11.61 1.86
C ASP A 254 3.90 -11.65 2.25
N VAL A 255 4.34 -12.73 2.88
CA VAL A 255 5.74 -12.96 3.27
C VAL A 255 6.11 -14.42 3.03
N CYS A 256 7.31 -14.63 2.51
CA CYS A 256 7.91 -15.96 2.42
C CYS A 256 9.37 -15.87 2.87
N GLU A 257 9.92 -17.01 3.32
CA GLU A 257 11.25 -17.11 3.90
C GLU A 257 12.03 -18.26 3.28
N ASN A 258 13.33 -18.08 3.11
CA ASN A 258 14.23 -19.13 2.64
C ASN A 258 14.91 -19.88 3.82
N LYS A 259 15.68 -20.91 3.51
CA LYS A 259 16.36 -21.73 4.53
C LYS A 259 17.41 -20.97 5.35
N SER A 260 17.92 -19.84 4.88
CA SER A 260 18.88 -18.99 5.62
C SER A 260 18.20 -17.90 6.46
N GLY A 261 16.86 -17.86 6.51
CA GLY A 261 16.10 -16.86 7.26
C GLY A 261 15.92 -15.53 6.52
N ASP A 262 16.35 -15.40 5.24
CA ASP A 262 16.03 -14.21 4.47
C ASP A 262 14.58 -14.23 4.03
N LYS A 263 13.89 -13.11 4.19
CA LYS A 263 12.48 -12.95 3.87
C LYS A 263 12.28 -12.15 2.59
N ALA A 264 11.27 -12.55 1.83
CA ALA A 264 10.73 -11.76 0.73
C ALA A 264 9.25 -11.42 1.03
N PHE A 265 8.80 -10.25 0.60
CA PHE A 265 7.47 -9.75 0.90
C PHE A 265 6.84 -8.99 -0.26
N LEU A 266 5.51 -8.97 -0.28
CA LEU A 266 4.71 -8.16 -1.20
C LEU A 266 4.12 -6.96 -0.46
N LEU A 267 4.04 -5.82 -1.14
CA LEU A 267 3.40 -4.61 -0.64
C LEU A 267 2.10 -4.34 -1.38
N GLY A 268 1.15 -3.74 -0.68
CA GLY A 268 -0.10 -3.26 -1.25
C GLY A 268 -0.58 -1.99 -0.57
N GLN A 269 -1.39 -1.21 -1.30
CA GLN A 269 -1.90 0.07 -0.82
C GLN A 269 -3.28 0.41 -1.39
N GLY A 270 -4.08 1.19 -0.64
CA GLY A 270 -5.00 2.17 -1.19
C GLY A 270 -4.25 3.48 -1.46
N TYR A 271 -4.92 4.49 -2.01
CA TYR A 271 -4.26 5.78 -2.29
C TYR A 271 -5.25 6.95 -2.24
N LEU A 272 -4.75 8.16 -2.42
CA LEU A 272 -5.51 9.42 -2.51
C LEU A 272 -5.54 9.90 -3.98
N PRO A 273 -6.70 10.21 -4.58
CA PRO A 273 -8.07 9.96 -4.08
C PRO A 273 -8.35 8.49 -3.80
N ALA A 274 -9.41 8.19 -3.01
CA ALA A 274 -9.79 6.82 -2.67
C ALA A 274 -9.91 5.93 -3.91
N GLN A 275 -9.18 4.83 -3.92
CA GLN A 275 -9.08 3.92 -5.05
C GLN A 275 -8.92 2.47 -4.61
N GLN A 276 -9.16 1.56 -5.54
CA GLN A 276 -9.04 0.13 -5.29
C GLN A 276 -7.67 -0.23 -4.71
N PHE A 277 -7.66 -1.02 -3.65
CA PHE A 277 -6.43 -1.55 -3.07
C PHE A 277 -5.70 -2.43 -4.09
N HIS A 278 -4.40 -2.23 -4.22
CA HIS A 278 -3.60 -2.91 -5.24
C HIS A 278 -2.23 -3.34 -4.70
N ILE A 279 -1.74 -4.46 -5.23
CA ILE A 279 -0.38 -4.95 -4.97
C ILE A 279 0.58 -4.10 -5.80
N LEU A 280 1.63 -3.62 -5.15
CA LEU A 280 2.65 -2.80 -5.79
C LEU A 280 3.63 -3.65 -6.59
N LYS A 281 4.15 -3.08 -7.68
CA LYS A 281 5.36 -3.57 -8.34
C LYS A 281 6.58 -3.30 -7.46
N ASN A 282 7.64 -4.04 -7.70
CA ASN A 282 8.95 -3.71 -7.17
C ASN A 282 9.72 -2.88 -8.23
N PRO A 283 10.08 -1.61 -7.97
CA PRO A 283 10.78 -0.78 -8.95
C PRO A 283 12.20 -1.26 -9.25
N ASP A 284 12.79 -2.09 -8.38
CA ASP A 284 14.13 -2.66 -8.55
C ASP A 284 14.09 -4.06 -9.18
N ASN A 285 12.88 -4.55 -9.55
CA ASN A 285 12.70 -5.84 -10.20
C ASN A 285 11.49 -5.83 -11.16
N GLU A 286 11.76 -5.76 -12.45
CA GLU A 286 10.73 -5.72 -13.49
C GLU A 286 9.97 -7.06 -13.67
N ASN A 287 10.54 -8.17 -13.19
CA ASN A 287 10.01 -9.51 -13.46
C ASN A 287 8.98 -9.96 -12.43
N HIS A 288 9.05 -9.46 -11.18
CA HIS A 288 8.10 -9.82 -10.12
C HIS A 288 8.06 -8.76 -9.00
N PRO A 289 6.94 -8.69 -8.23
CA PRO A 289 6.74 -7.66 -7.22
C PRO A 289 7.37 -7.96 -5.86
N TRP A 290 8.06 -9.08 -5.66
CA TRP A 290 8.67 -9.42 -4.39
C TRP A 290 9.85 -8.51 -4.04
N TYR A 291 9.81 -7.92 -2.84
CA TYR A 291 10.91 -7.23 -2.19
C TYR A 291 11.66 -8.21 -1.29
N TYR A 292 12.96 -8.00 -1.05
CA TYR A 292 13.78 -8.87 -0.20
C TYR A 292 14.34 -8.09 0.97
N VAL A 293 14.24 -8.64 2.19
CA VAL A 293 14.76 -7.99 3.41
C VAL A 293 16.27 -7.80 3.30
N SER A 294 17.01 -8.78 2.81
CA SER A 294 18.46 -8.71 2.58
C SER A 294 18.90 -7.64 1.57
N LYS A 295 17.99 -7.16 0.72
CA LYS A 295 18.26 -6.14 -0.29
C LYS A 295 17.74 -4.76 0.09
N MET A 296 17.03 -4.63 1.22
CA MET A 296 16.47 -3.36 1.66
C MET A 296 17.57 -2.35 1.98
N LYS A 297 17.40 -1.15 1.46
CA LYS A 297 18.25 0.01 1.76
C LYS A 297 17.35 1.19 2.09
N TYR A 298 17.81 2.05 2.99
CA TYR A 298 17.10 3.29 3.30
C TYR A 298 17.80 4.49 2.65
N PRO A 299 17.02 5.45 2.10
CA PRO A 299 15.57 5.48 2.05
C PRO A 299 15.01 4.32 1.19
N PHE A 300 13.99 3.60 1.73
CA PHE A 300 13.38 2.45 1.08
C PHE A 300 12.38 2.91 0.02
N ARG A 301 12.68 2.61 -1.24
CA ARG A 301 11.89 3.02 -2.39
C ARG A 301 10.91 1.92 -2.79
N THR A 302 9.64 2.26 -2.90
CA THR A 302 8.58 1.43 -3.48
C THR A 302 8.13 1.97 -4.85
N ALA A 303 7.16 1.33 -5.47
CA ALA A 303 6.63 1.82 -6.75
C ALA A 303 5.83 3.14 -6.60
N ALA A 304 5.39 3.48 -5.41
CA ALA A 304 4.55 4.66 -5.16
C ALA A 304 5.28 5.76 -4.40
N VAL A 305 6.01 5.42 -3.34
CA VAL A 305 6.63 6.39 -2.42
C VAL A 305 8.00 5.91 -1.92
N THR A 306 8.61 6.71 -1.06
CA THR A 306 9.89 6.39 -0.42
C THR A 306 9.77 6.53 1.08
N PHE A 307 10.21 5.52 1.84
CA PHE A 307 10.15 5.47 3.29
C PHE A 307 11.53 5.67 3.94
N LYS A 308 11.59 6.44 5.03
CA LYS A 308 12.79 6.58 5.86
C LYS A 308 12.97 5.37 6.78
N LYS A 309 14.16 5.16 7.32
CA LYS A 309 14.40 4.16 8.37
C LYS A 309 13.49 4.43 9.59
N GLY A 310 12.96 3.35 10.18
CA GLY A 310 12.06 3.43 11.34
C GLY A 310 10.58 3.70 11.03
N THR A 311 10.19 3.60 9.75
CA THR A 311 8.78 3.67 9.31
C THR A 311 8.09 2.31 9.23
N LEU A 312 8.85 1.21 9.37
CA LEU A 312 8.28 -0.14 9.44
C LEU A 312 7.69 -0.37 10.84
N MET A 313 6.38 -0.61 10.88
CA MET A 313 5.62 -0.70 12.12
C MET A 313 4.62 -1.87 12.07
N ARG A 314 4.18 -2.32 13.23
CA ARG A 314 3.15 -3.33 13.42
C ARG A 314 1.95 -2.72 14.12
N PRO A 315 0.76 -2.68 13.48
CA PRO A 315 -0.47 -2.28 14.14
C PRO A 315 -0.82 -3.20 15.31
N ASN A 316 -1.45 -2.64 16.34
CA ASN A 316 -1.91 -3.37 17.53
C ASN A 316 -3.37 -3.85 17.40
N TYR A 317 -3.83 -4.06 16.17
CA TYR A 317 -5.19 -4.49 15.82
C TYR A 317 -5.46 -5.96 16.12
#